data_369c6055a795fdeb986d5342426a9cad
#
_entry.id   369c6055a795fdeb986d5342426a9cad
#
_cell.length_a   1.000
_cell.length_b   1.000
_cell.length_c   1.000
_cell.angle_alpha   90.00
_cell.angle_beta   90.00
_cell.angle_gamma   90.00
#
_symmetry.space_group_name_H-M   'P 1'
#
loop_
_entity.id
_entity.type
_entity.pdbx_description
1 polymer ?
#
loop_
_entity_poly.entity_id
_entity_poly.type
_entity_poly.pdbx_seq_one_letter_code
_entity_poly.pdbx_strand_id
1 'polypeptide(L)'
;VFGVGCDPDSETAVMRLLELKQRPVDKGLILIAANYEQLKPYIDDTMLTDAQRETIFSRWPGPVTFVFPAPATTPRWLTGRFDSLAVRVTDHPLVVALCQAYGKPLVSTSANLSGLPPCRTVDEVRAQFGAAFPVVPGETGGRLNP
;
A
#
# COMPACT_ATOMS: atom_id res chain seq x y z
N VAL A 1 -12.06 4.17 1.15
CA VAL A 1 -11.53 4.59 2.45
C VAL A 1 -10.24 5.40 2.25
N PHE A 2 -9.89 6.22 3.21
CA PHE A 2 -8.60 6.90 3.22
C PHE A 2 -7.48 5.90 3.52
N GLY A 3 -6.31 6.16 2.96
CA GLY A 3 -5.11 5.39 3.21
C GLY A 3 -4.03 6.24 3.86
N VAL A 4 -3.12 5.59 4.55
CA VAL A 4 -1.90 6.19 5.08
C VAL A 4 -0.72 5.56 4.37
N GLY A 5 0.22 6.39 3.92
CA GLY A 5 1.35 5.93 3.15
C GLY A 5 2.69 6.47 3.63
N CYS A 6 3.75 5.81 3.23
CA CYS A 6 5.12 6.25 3.50
C CYS A 6 6.10 5.62 2.50
N ASP A 7 7.37 6.04 2.59
CA ASP A 7 8.46 5.50 1.80
C ASP A 7 8.75 4.04 2.18
N PRO A 8 8.60 3.08 1.25
CA PRO A 8 8.83 1.66 1.55
C PRO A 8 10.29 1.31 1.84
N ASP A 9 11.23 2.12 1.39
CA ASP A 9 12.66 1.87 1.59
C ASP A 9 13.21 2.47 2.88
N SER A 10 12.40 3.28 3.58
CA SER A 10 12.79 3.90 4.83
C SER A 10 12.24 3.10 6.02
N GLU A 11 13.11 2.35 6.70
CA GLU A 11 12.74 1.64 7.92
C GLU A 11 12.14 2.59 8.96
N THR A 12 12.74 3.75 9.14
CA THR A 12 12.24 4.76 10.08
C THR A 12 10.82 5.21 9.76
N ALA A 13 10.53 5.48 8.49
CA ALA A 13 9.20 5.90 8.05
C ALA A 13 8.17 4.79 8.25
N VAL A 14 8.53 3.56 7.88
CA VAL A 14 7.64 2.40 8.05
C VAL A 14 7.35 2.13 9.52
N MET A 15 8.38 2.17 10.36
CA MET A 15 8.20 1.94 11.80
C MET A 15 7.35 3.02 12.46
N ARG A 16 7.47 4.28 12.03
CA ARG A 16 6.60 5.36 12.49
C ARG A 16 5.15 5.14 12.08
N LEU A 17 4.93 4.66 10.86
CA LEU A 17 3.58 4.34 10.37
C LEU A 17 2.96 3.22 11.20
N LEU A 18 3.70 2.16 11.48
CA LEU A 18 3.23 1.03 12.27
C LEU A 18 2.93 1.45 13.72
N GLU A 19 3.78 2.29 14.29
CA GLU A 19 3.56 2.84 15.64
C GLU A 19 2.30 3.70 15.68
N LEU A 20 2.13 4.57 14.69
CA LEU A 20 0.94 5.42 14.56
C LEU A 20 -0.34 4.59 14.48
N LYS A 21 -0.32 3.47 13.77
CA LYS A 21 -1.46 2.57 13.63
C LYS A 21 -1.59 1.56 14.75
N GLN A 22 -0.61 1.45 15.62
CA GLN A 22 -0.52 0.39 16.64
C GLN A 22 -0.57 -1.00 15.99
N ARG A 23 0.14 -1.15 14.87
CA ARG A 23 0.15 -2.39 14.06
C ARG A 23 1.49 -3.11 14.21
N PRO A 24 1.49 -4.43 14.50
CA PRO A 24 2.72 -5.20 14.56
C PRO A 24 3.43 -5.29 13.20
N VAL A 25 4.75 -5.23 13.20
CA VAL A 25 5.56 -5.31 11.98
C VAL A 25 5.46 -6.67 11.29
N ASP A 26 5.20 -7.73 12.04
CA ASP A 26 5.14 -9.09 11.52
C ASP A 26 3.93 -9.36 10.62
N LYS A 27 2.94 -8.48 10.60
CA LYS A 27 1.77 -8.62 9.73
C LYS A 27 2.04 -8.29 8.26
N GLY A 28 3.14 -7.61 7.97
CA GLY A 28 3.43 -7.14 6.62
C GLY A 28 2.55 -5.96 6.19
N LEU A 29 2.88 -5.39 5.05
CA LEU A 29 2.23 -4.19 4.51
C LEU A 29 1.96 -4.38 3.02
N ILE A 30 1.13 -3.51 2.45
CA ILE A 30 0.81 -3.50 1.03
C ILE A 30 1.57 -2.36 0.35
N LEU A 31 2.16 -2.63 -0.82
CA LEU A 31 2.70 -1.59 -1.69
C LEU A 31 1.69 -1.23 -2.77
N ILE A 32 1.54 0.07 -3.02
CA ILE A 32 0.72 0.58 -4.10
C ILE A 32 1.60 1.38 -5.06
N ALA A 33 1.36 1.21 -6.36
CA ALA A 33 2.20 1.81 -7.39
C ALA A 33 1.37 2.40 -8.52
N ALA A 34 1.98 3.32 -9.28
CA ALA A 34 1.38 3.89 -10.47
C ALA A 34 1.44 2.94 -11.67
N ASN A 35 2.42 2.05 -11.71
CA ASN A 35 2.61 1.07 -12.78
C ASN A 35 3.39 -0.14 -12.26
N TYR A 36 3.40 -1.20 -13.07
CA TYR A 36 4.05 -2.46 -12.70
C TYR A 36 5.57 -2.33 -12.55
N GLU A 37 6.20 -1.50 -13.36
CA GLU A 37 7.65 -1.30 -13.31
C GLU A 37 8.13 -0.83 -11.94
N GLN A 38 7.32 -0.02 -11.25
CA GLN A 38 7.65 0.45 -9.90
C GLN A 38 7.68 -0.69 -8.89
N LEU A 39 6.92 -1.76 -9.11
CA LEU A 39 6.84 -2.90 -8.19
C LEU A 39 7.97 -3.91 -8.39
N LYS A 40 8.56 -3.99 -9.58
CA LYS A 40 9.56 -5.02 -9.93
C LYS A 40 10.70 -5.18 -8.94
N PRO A 41 11.28 -4.09 -8.39
CA PRO A 41 12.38 -4.23 -7.42
C PRO A 41 11.99 -4.94 -6.12
N TYR A 42 10.70 -5.04 -5.82
CA TYR A 42 10.21 -5.56 -4.54
C TYR A 42 9.62 -6.96 -4.62
N ILE A 43 9.38 -7.47 -5.82
CA ILE A 43 8.69 -8.75 -6.05
C ILE A 43 9.50 -9.67 -6.96
N ASP A 44 9.22 -10.97 -6.85
CA ASP A 44 9.74 -11.98 -7.76
C ASP A 44 8.61 -12.45 -8.66
N ASP A 45 8.66 -12.09 -9.93
CA ASP A 45 7.66 -12.46 -10.93
C ASP A 45 8.12 -13.58 -11.87
N THR A 46 9.27 -14.18 -11.60
CA THR A 46 9.89 -15.17 -12.50
C THR A 46 9.11 -16.47 -12.61
N MET A 47 8.31 -16.79 -11.60
CA MET A 47 7.55 -18.03 -11.54
C MET A 47 6.10 -17.89 -12.05
N LEU A 48 5.74 -16.73 -12.56
CA LEU A 48 4.39 -16.51 -13.08
C LEU A 48 4.18 -17.27 -14.41
N THR A 49 3.06 -17.99 -14.48
CA THR A 49 2.61 -18.58 -15.74
C THR A 49 2.00 -17.50 -16.64
N ASP A 50 1.88 -17.80 -17.95
CA ASP A 50 1.23 -16.87 -18.88
C ASP A 50 -0.22 -16.60 -18.49
N ALA A 51 -0.95 -17.61 -18.02
CA ALA A 51 -2.31 -17.46 -17.56
C ALA A 51 -2.40 -16.55 -16.33
N GLN A 52 -1.46 -16.67 -15.39
CA GLN A 52 -1.40 -15.80 -14.22
C GLN A 52 -1.11 -14.35 -14.61
N ARG A 53 -0.16 -14.12 -15.53
CA ARG A 53 0.15 -12.79 -16.04
C ARG A 53 -1.06 -12.14 -16.71
N GLU A 54 -1.77 -12.90 -17.53
CA GLU A 54 -2.97 -12.41 -18.20
C GLU A 54 -4.05 -12.01 -17.20
N THR A 55 -4.28 -12.82 -16.16
CA THR A 55 -5.23 -12.52 -15.11
C THR A 55 -4.85 -11.23 -14.36
N ILE A 56 -3.59 -11.10 -13.96
CA ILE A 56 -3.08 -9.95 -13.24
C ILE A 56 -3.28 -8.67 -14.05
N PHE A 57 -2.82 -8.67 -15.31
CA PHE A 57 -2.86 -7.48 -16.16
C PHE A 57 -4.25 -7.17 -16.71
N SER A 58 -5.19 -8.10 -16.60
CA SER A 58 -6.61 -7.81 -16.86
C SER A 58 -7.27 -7.05 -15.70
N ARG A 59 -6.68 -7.10 -14.50
CA ARG A 59 -7.20 -6.46 -13.29
C ARG A 59 -6.45 -5.18 -12.93
N TRP A 60 -5.22 -5.01 -13.40
CA TRP A 60 -4.41 -3.84 -13.15
C TRP A 60 -4.33 -2.94 -14.39
N PRO A 61 -4.37 -1.63 -14.19
CA PRO A 61 -4.59 -0.93 -12.93
C PRO A 61 -6.01 -1.08 -12.41
N GLY A 62 -6.18 -1.10 -11.08
CA GLY A 62 -7.49 -1.26 -10.48
C GLY A 62 -7.43 -1.58 -8.98
N PRO A 63 -8.57 -1.86 -8.36
CA PRO A 63 -8.65 -2.03 -6.90
C PRO A 63 -8.30 -3.45 -6.42
N VAL A 64 -7.56 -4.21 -7.21
CA VAL A 64 -7.22 -5.60 -6.87
C VAL A 64 -5.79 -5.70 -6.38
N THR A 65 -5.61 -6.34 -5.22
CA THR A 65 -4.30 -6.64 -4.63
C THR A 65 -3.93 -8.08 -4.93
N PHE A 66 -2.70 -8.29 -5.40
CA PHE A 66 -2.14 -9.62 -5.60
C PHE A 66 -0.96 -9.83 -4.65
N VAL A 67 -0.72 -11.08 -4.29
CA VAL A 67 0.41 -11.46 -3.45
C VAL A 67 1.47 -12.15 -4.34
N PHE A 68 2.69 -11.61 -4.30
CA PHE A 68 3.83 -12.13 -5.05
C PHE A 68 4.89 -12.64 -4.08
N PRO A 69 5.69 -13.64 -4.47
CA PRO A 69 6.90 -13.95 -3.74
C PRO A 69 7.81 -12.72 -3.67
N ALA A 70 8.46 -12.51 -2.54
CA ALA A 70 9.40 -11.41 -2.34
C ALA A 70 10.83 -11.95 -2.38
N PRO A 71 11.73 -11.34 -3.20
CA PRO A 71 13.13 -11.72 -3.16
C PRO A 71 13.76 -11.36 -1.82
N ALA A 72 14.90 -11.97 -1.51
CA ALA A 72 15.61 -11.74 -0.25
C ALA A 72 16.04 -10.28 -0.07
N THR A 73 16.11 -9.52 -1.15
CA THR A 73 16.46 -8.09 -1.13
C THR A 73 15.30 -7.18 -0.68
N THR A 74 14.08 -7.70 -0.66
CA THR A 74 12.94 -6.93 -0.19
C THR A 74 13.01 -6.74 1.32
N PRO A 75 12.85 -5.50 1.81
CA PRO A 75 12.94 -5.23 3.24
C PRO A 75 11.92 -6.02 4.07
N ARG A 76 12.39 -6.55 5.20
CA ARG A 76 11.55 -7.34 6.11
C ARG A 76 10.44 -6.54 6.78
N TRP A 77 10.62 -5.23 6.94
CA TRP A 77 9.56 -4.37 7.46
C TRP A 77 8.36 -4.26 6.52
N LEU A 78 8.51 -4.66 5.25
CA LEU A 78 7.40 -4.72 4.28
C LEU A 78 6.74 -6.08 4.28
N THR A 79 7.51 -7.16 4.30
CA THR A 79 6.99 -8.53 4.23
C THR A 79 6.51 -9.05 5.58
N GLY A 80 7.02 -8.50 6.67
CA GLY A 80 6.74 -9.01 8.01
C GLY A 80 7.32 -10.41 8.20
N ARG A 81 6.51 -11.31 8.74
CA ARG A 81 6.92 -12.72 8.94
C ARG A 81 6.83 -13.58 7.67
N PHE A 82 6.33 -13.01 6.58
CA PHE A 82 6.10 -13.74 5.34
C PHE A 82 7.28 -13.61 4.39
N ASP A 83 7.35 -14.50 3.41
CA ASP A 83 8.29 -14.44 2.29
C ASP A 83 7.63 -13.92 1.01
N SER A 84 6.50 -13.27 1.16
CA SER A 84 5.68 -12.70 0.09
C SER A 84 5.29 -11.27 0.42
N LEU A 85 4.87 -10.54 -0.62
CA LEU A 85 4.47 -9.15 -0.50
C LEU A 85 3.17 -8.92 -1.26
N ALA A 86 2.21 -8.27 -0.62
CA ALA A 86 0.97 -7.85 -1.24
C ALA A 86 1.19 -6.53 -1.98
N VAL A 87 0.78 -6.47 -3.24
CA VAL A 87 1.04 -5.32 -4.10
C VAL A 87 -0.18 -4.98 -4.96
N ARG A 88 -0.28 -3.71 -5.35
CA ARG A 88 -1.37 -3.21 -6.19
C ARG A 88 -0.86 -2.15 -7.15
N VAL A 89 -1.33 -2.22 -8.39
CA VAL A 89 -1.22 -1.10 -9.34
C VAL A 89 -2.57 -0.40 -9.36
N THR A 90 -2.60 0.85 -8.92
CA THR A 90 -3.82 1.62 -8.75
C THR A 90 -4.19 2.42 -10.01
N ASP A 91 -5.47 2.67 -10.19
CA ASP A 91 -5.99 3.61 -11.18
C ASP A 91 -6.51 4.90 -10.55
N HIS A 92 -6.41 5.05 -9.23
CA HIS A 92 -6.86 6.27 -8.55
C HIS A 92 -5.97 7.45 -8.93
N PRO A 93 -6.50 8.50 -9.56
CA PRO A 93 -5.67 9.57 -10.15
C PRO A 93 -4.71 10.24 -9.18
N LEU A 94 -5.15 10.49 -7.95
CA LEU A 94 -4.33 11.15 -6.93
C LEU A 94 -3.17 10.27 -6.50
N VAL A 95 -3.42 8.98 -6.27
CA VAL A 95 -2.38 8.03 -5.85
C VAL A 95 -1.40 7.78 -6.98
N VAL A 96 -1.88 7.68 -8.22
CA VAL A 96 -1.02 7.57 -9.41
C VAL A 96 -0.08 8.79 -9.48
N ALA A 97 -0.61 9.99 -9.30
CA ALA A 97 0.19 11.22 -9.33
C ALA A 97 1.25 11.24 -8.22
N LEU A 98 0.91 10.80 -7.02
CA LEU A 98 1.85 10.73 -5.90
C LEU A 98 2.99 9.73 -6.18
N CYS A 99 2.67 8.54 -6.66
CA CYS A 99 3.67 7.52 -6.97
C CYS A 99 4.56 7.94 -8.15
N GLN A 100 4.01 8.63 -9.14
CA GLN A 100 4.78 9.16 -10.26
C GLN A 100 5.72 10.29 -9.83
N ALA A 101 5.23 11.23 -9.03
CA ALA A 101 6.02 12.32 -8.52
C ALA A 101 7.16 11.84 -7.61
N TYR A 102 6.90 10.81 -6.81
CA TYR A 102 7.89 10.23 -5.92
C TYR A 102 8.86 9.30 -6.63
N GLY A 103 8.46 8.75 -7.78
CA GLY A 103 9.30 7.88 -8.62
C GLY A 103 9.37 6.43 -8.15
N LYS A 104 8.55 6.02 -7.19
CA LYS A 104 8.51 4.64 -6.68
C LYS A 104 7.19 4.35 -5.99
N PRO A 105 6.91 3.06 -5.66
CA PRO A 105 5.68 2.72 -4.94
C PRO A 105 5.69 3.31 -3.53
N LEU A 106 4.52 3.37 -2.94
CA LEU A 106 4.33 3.79 -1.55
C LEU A 106 3.79 2.62 -0.73
N VAL A 107 4.16 2.56 0.54
CA VAL A 107 3.44 1.71 1.49
C VAL A 107 2.02 2.25 1.58
N SER A 108 1.04 1.38 1.49
CA SER A 108 -0.36 1.75 1.59
C SER A 108 -1.06 0.88 2.62
N THR A 109 -1.80 1.52 3.51
CA THR A 109 -2.63 0.83 4.48
C THR A 109 -3.85 1.71 4.75
N SER A 110 -4.94 1.12 5.23
CA SER A 110 -6.14 1.89 5.54
C SER A 110 -5.87 2.90 6.66
N ALA A 111 -6.52 4.07 6.58
CA ALA A 111 -6.39 5.09 7.61
C ALA A 111 -7.27 4.73 8.80
N ASN A 112 -6.69 3.96 9.71
CA ASN A 112 -7.34 3.55 10.97
C ASN A 112 -6.29 3.09 11.96
N LEU A 113 -6.60 3.24 13.24
CA LEU A 113 -5.87 2.54 14.29
C LEU A 113 -6.25 1.06 14.22
N SER A 114 -5.33 0.16 14.54
CA SER A 114 -5.61 -1.28 14.53
C SER A 114 -6.82 -1.60 15.38
N GLY A 115 -7.78 -2.32 14.80
CA GLY A 115 -9.01 -2.69 15.48
C GLY A 115 -10.16 -1.67 15.35
N LEU A 116 -9.90 -0.49 14.79
CA LEU A 116 -10.94 0.51 14.53
C LEU A 116 -11.35 0.50 13.06
N PRO A 117 -12.57 0.98 12.72
CA PRO A 117 -13.01 1.07 11.34
C PRO A 117 -12.13 2.00 10.50
N PRO A 118 -11.86 1.66 9.23
CA PRO A 118 -11.13 2.54 8.31
C PRO A 118 -11.88 3.87 8.09
N CYS A 119 -11.11 4.96 8.02
CA CYS A 119 -11.66 6.28 7.79
C CYS A 119 -12.14 6.45 6.35
N ARG A 120 -13.31 7.05 6.18
CA ARG A 120 -13.91 7.36 4.88
C ARG A 120 -13.96 8.85 4.58
N THR A 121 -13.78 9.68 5.60
CA THR A 121 -13.83 11.14 5.48
C THR A 121 -12.60 11.75 6.15
N VAL A 122 -12.29 13.00 5.77
CA VAL A 122 -11.21 13.78 6.39
C VAL A 122 -11.50 13.97 7.88
N ASP A 123 -12.75 14.18 8.25
CA ASP A 123 -13.14 14.36 9.66
C ASP A 123 -12.86 13.10 10.48
N GLU A 124 -13.13 11.91 9.92
CA GLU A 124 -12.80 10.65 10.59
C GLU A 124 -11.30 10.46 10.75
N VAL A 125 -10.49 10.85 9.76
CA VAL A 125 -9.03 10.81 9.85
C VAL A 125 -8.55 11.72 10.98
N ARG A 126 -9.07 12.92 11.05
CA ARG A 126 -8.72 13.88 12.11
C ARG A 126 -9.16 13.41 13.48
N ALA A 127 -10.28 12.72 13.57
CA ALA A 127 -10.76 12.16 14.84
C ALA A 127 -9.85 11.04 15.37
N GLN A 128 -9.32 10.19 14.48
CA GLN A 128 -8.45 9.07 14.89
C GLN A 128 -6.98 9.48 15.06
N PHE A 129 -6.46 10.37 14.21
CA PHE A 129 -5.03 10.70 14.16
C PHE A 129 -4.70 12.11 14.63
N GLY A 130 -5.70 12.94 14.90
CA GLY A 130 -5.52 14.32 15.32
C GLY A 130 -5.71 15.34 14.19
N ALA A 131 -6.12 16.56 14.57
CA ALA A 131 -6.45 17.60 13.61
C ALA A 131 -5.24 18.10 12.79
N ALA A 132 -4.03 17.95 13.32
CA ALA A 132 -2.80 18.37 12.65
C ALA A 132 -2.22 17.30 11.72
N PHE A 133 -2.82 16.11 11.65
CA PHE A 133 -2.35 15.03 10.78
C PHE A 133 -2.52 15.44 9.30
N PRO A 134 -1.45 15.36 8.49
CA PRO A 134 -1.53 15.81 7.11
C PRO A 134 -2.43 14.91 6.26
N VAL A 135 -3.36 15.54 5.53
CA VAL A 135 -4.29 14.83 4.64
C VAL A 135 -4.19 15.42 3.25
N VAL A 136 -3.98 14.58 2.25
CA VAL A 136 -4.06 14.99 0.85
C VAL A 136 -5.54 15.02 0.47
N PRO A 137 -6.07 16.16 -0.01
CA PRO A 137 -7.49 16.27 -0.35
C PRO A 137 -7.87 15.35 -1.50
N GLY A 138 -9.02 14.72 -1.40
CA GLY A 138 -9.55 13.83 -2.41
C GLY A 138 -10.80 13.14 -1.91
N GLU A 139 -11.48 12.46 -2.83
CA GLU A 139 -12.67 11.69 -2.51
C GLU A 139 -12.34 10.20 -2.42
N THR A 140 -13.00 9.52 -1.50
CA THR A 140 -12.89 8.05 -1.39
C THR A 140 -13.89 7.39 -2.32
N GLY A 141 -13.54 6.20 -2.81
CA GLY A 141 -14.51 5.36 -3.49
C GLY A 141 -15.58 4.84 -2.55
N GLY A 142 -16.68 4.35 -3.09
CA GLY A 142 -17.81 3.85 -2.30
C GLY A 142 -17.58 2.49 -1.66
N ARG A 143 -16.41 1.84 -1.86
CA ARG A 143 -16.11 0.50 -1.36
C ARG A 143 -15.13 0.55 -0.21
N LEU A 144 -15.31 -0.40 0.72
CA LEU A 144 -14.46 -0.52 1.91
C LEU A 144 -13.11 -1.21 1.64
N ASN A 145 -12.99 -1.93 0.56
CA ASN A 145 -11.79 -2.73 0.31
C ASN A 145 -10.61 -1.83 -0.05
N PRO A 146 -9.52 -1.96 0.68
CA PRO A 146 -8.29 -1.27 0.33
C PRO A 146 -7.72 -1.78 -0.98
#